data_98ac7967edb072057a9c5288bcb626ce
#
_entry.id   98ac7967edb072057a9c5288bcb626ce
#
_cell.length_a   1.000
_cell.length_b   1.000
_cell.length_c   1.000
_cell.angle_alpha   90.00
_cell.angle_beta   90.00
_cell.angle_gamma   90.00
#
_symmetry.space_group_name_H-M   'P 1'
#
loop_
_entity.id
_entity.type
_entity.pdbx_description
1 polymer ?
#
loop_
_entity_poly.entity_id
_entity_poly.type
_entity_poly.pdbx_seq_one_letter_code
_entity_poly.pdbx_strand_id
1 'polypeptide(L)' 'MGLTLYSMSGSPYAWRVALALEHKGIPYTVRVLSLDAGDFKDPAFAALNPRRRVPVIVDGEFVLYESAAIVEYL' A
#
# COMPACT_ATOMS: atom_id res chain seq x y z
N MET A 1 -16.14 -5.41 1.75
CA MET A 1 -14.92 -4.98 2.45
C MET A 1 -13.75 -5.58 1.74
N GLY A 2 -12.89 -4.76 1.24
CA GLY A 2 -11.73 -5.20 0.51
C GLY A 2 -10.46 -4.65 1.12
N LEU A 3 -9.36 -5.31 0.81
CA LEU A 3 -8.05 -4.81 1.14
C LEU A 3 -7.58 -3.95 -0.01
N THR A 4 -7.08 -2.76 0.28
CA THR A 4 -6.52 -1.86 -0.72
C THR A 4 -5.03 -1.71 -0.49
N LEU A 5 -4.25 -1.93 -1.55
CA LEU A 5 -2.80 -1.73 -1.54
C LEU A 5 -2.48 -0.43 -2.26
N TYR A 6 -1.82 0.49 -1.59
CA TYR A 6 -1.29 1.69 -2.21
C TYR A 6 0.13 1.40 -2.67
N SER A 7 0.38 1.62 -3.95
CA SER A 7 1.61 1.23 -4.61
C SER A 7 2.13 2.37 -5.50
N MET A 8 3.33 2.22 -5.99
CA MET A 8 3.93 3.10 -6.99
C MET A 8 4.64 2.23 -8.01
N SER A 9 4.54 2.59 -9.28
CA SER A 9 5.24 1.87 -10.34
C SER A 9 6.74 1.88 -10.08
N GLY A 10 7.35 0.69 -10.12
CA GLY A 10 8.78 0.54 -9.89
C GLY A 10 9.21 0.43 -8.44
N SER A 11 8.27 0.46 -7.48
CA SER A 11 8.63 0.30 -6.08
C SER A 11 8.87 -1.17 -5.73
N PRO A 12 10.10 -1.57 -5.36
CA PRO A 12 10.36 -2.96 -4.98
C PRO A 12 9.65 -3.35 -3.67
N TYR A 13 9.44 -2.40 -2.77
CA TYR A 13 8.78 -2.66 -1.50
C TYR A 13 7.29 -2.91 -1.69
N ALA A 14 6.63 -2.11 -2.52
CA ALA A 14 5.22 -2.32 -2.84
C ALA A 14 5.02 -3.62 -3.61
N TRP A 15 5.96 -3.95 -4.49
CA TRP A 15 5.91 -5.18 -5.26
C TRP A 15 6.01 -6.41 -4.37
N ARG A 16 6.85 -6.35 -3.33
CA ARG A 16 6.96 -7.44 -2.35
C ARG A 16 5.62 -7.73 -1.69
N VAL A 17 4.88 -6.69 -1.33
CA VAL A 17 3.56 -6.86 -0.71
C VAL A 17 2.58 -7.45 -1.72
N ALA A 18 2.58 -6.98 -2.96
CA ALA A 18 1.73 -7.52 -4.00
C ALA A 18 1.99 -9.00 -4.22
N LEU A 19 3.25 -9.42 -4.26
CA LEU A 19 3.61 -10.83 -4.39
C LEU A 19 3.09 -11.66 -3.22
N ALA A 20 3.19 -11.13 -2.00
CA ALA A 20 2.67 -11.83 -0.82
C ALA A 20 1.16 -12.01 -0.90
N LEU A 21 0.42 -10.99 -1.35
CA LEU A 21 -1.02 -11.06 -1.52
C LEU A 21 -1.40 -12.12 -2.59
N GLU A 22 -0.68 -12.11 -3.70
CA GLU A 22 -0.92 -13.09 -4.78
C GLU A 22 -0.62 -14.50 -4.31
N HIS A 23 0.48 -14.69 -3.61
CA HIS A 23 0.88 -16.01 -3.11
C HIS A 23 -0.15 -16.58 -2.13
N LYS A 24 -0.73 -15.74 -1.30
CA LYS A 24 -1.72 -16.15 -0.30
C LYS A 24 -3.14 -16.20 -0.86
N GLY A 25 -3.34 -15.77 -2.10
CA GLY A 25 -4.65 -15.75 -2.72
C GLY A 25 -5.63 -14.77 -2.11
N ILE A 26 -5.12 -13.67 -1.54
CA ILE A 26 -5.96 -12.66 -0.88
C ILE A 26 -6.44 -11.66 -1.93
N PRO A 27 -7.76 -11.47 -2.09
CA PRO A 27 -8.27 -10.44 -3.00
C PRO A 27 -7.91 -9.04 -2.51
N TYR A 28 -7.51 -8.17 -3.44
CA TYR A 28 -7.14 -6.80 -3.10
C TYR A 28 -7.34 -5.87 -4.29
N THR A 29 -7.47 -4.58 -3.98
CA THR A 29 -7.52 -3.51 -4.98
C THR A 29 -6.21 -2.76 -4.90
N VAL A 30 -5.65 -2.39 -6.06
CA VAL A 30 -4.41 -1.62 -6.11
C VAL A 30 -4.73 -0.17 -6.48
N ARG A 31 -4.16 0.77 -5.73
CA ARG A 31 -4.15 2.18 -6.10
C ARG A 31 -2.70 2.59 -6.35
N VAL A 32 -2.41 2.89 -7.60
CA VAL A 32 -1.06 3.30 -8.01
C VAL A 32 -0.96 4.81 -7.88
N LEU A 33 0.00 5.28 -7.08
CA LEU A 33 0.25 6.69 -6.86
C LEU A 33 1.30 7.20 -7.85
N SER A 34 1.21 8.47 -8.20
CA SER A 34 2.13 9.11 -9.13
C SER A 34 2.84 10.28 -8.44
N LEU A 35 4.17 10.28 -8.50
CA LEU A 35 4.97 11.41 -8.03
C LEU A 35 4.67 12.67 -8.85
N ASP A 36 4.52 12.52 -10.15
CA ASP A 36 4.28 13.63 -11.05
C ASP A 36 2.93 14.29 -10.81
N ALA A 37 1.94 13.50 -10.41
CA ALA A 37 0.60 14.02 -10.09
C ALA A 37 0.52 14.61 -8.69
N GLY A 38 1.57 14.48 -7.87
CA GLY A 38 1.58 15.00 -6.52
C GLY A 38 0.82 14.15 -5.51
N ASP A 39 0.53 12.90 -5.84
CA ASP A 39 -0.24 12.02 -4.97
C ASP A 39 0.40 11.82 -3.60
N PHE A 40 1.73 11.84 -3.53
CA PHE A 40 2.45 11.67 -2.27
C PHE A 40 2.34 12.90 -1.36
N LYS A 41 1.92 14.04 -1.90
CA LYS A 41 1.70 15.27 -1.14
C LYS A 41 0.25 15.45 -0.75
N ASP A 42 -0.63 14.57 -1.22
CA ASP A 42 -2.05 14.63 -0.91
C ASP A 42 -2.26 14.44 0.59
N PRO A 43 -2.98 15.36 1.26
CA PRO A 43 -3.27 15.21 2.69
C PRO A 43 -3.98 13.92 3.06
N ALA A 44 -4.82 13.39 2.16
CA ALA A 44 -5.51 12.13 2.41
C ALA A 44 -4.51 10.97 2.51
N PHE A 45 -3.50 10.94 1.64
CA PHE A 45 -2.47 9.93 1.72
C PHE A 45 -1.58 10.12 2.94
N ALA A 46 -1.23 11.35 3.28
CA ALA A 46 -0.43 11.65 4.47
C ALA A 46 -1.14 11.22 5.75
N ALA A 47 -2.47 11.24 5.76
CA ALA A 47 -3.25 10.75 6.90
C ALA A 47 -3.11 9.23 7.06
N LEU A 48 -2.94 8.49 5.95
CA LEU A 48 -2.72 7.05 5.99
C LEU A 48 -1.29 6.72 6.40
N ASN A 49 -0.33 7.48 5.89
CA ASN A 49 1.09 7.27 6.21
C ASN A 49 1.81 8.61 6.27
N PRO A 50 2.14 9.09 7.48
CA PRO A 50 2.84 10.37 7.64
C PRO A 50 4.18 10.44 6.93
N ARG A 51 4.81 9.28 6.67
CA ARG A 51 6.07 9.22 5.94
C ARG A 51 5.91 9.43 4.44
N ARG A 52 4.66 9.38 3.93
CA ARG A 52 4.33 9.57 2.53
C ARG A 52 5.10 8.62 1.62
N ARG A 53 5.13 7.35 2.01
CA ARG A 53 5.79 6.28 1.25
C ARG A 53 4.84 5.13 1.00
N VAL A 54 5.12 4.34 0.00
CA VAL A 54 4.42 3.09 -0.27
C VAL A 54 5.35 1.94 0.13
N PRO A 55 4.84 0.75 0.43
CA PRO A 55 3.43 0.34 0.38
C PRO A 55 2.65 0.78 1.62
N VAL A 56 1.34 0.90 1.43
CA VAL A 56 0.37 1.04 2.52
C VAL A 56 -0.78 0.12 2.21
N ILE A 57 -1.27 -0.63 3.19
CA ILE A 57 -2.51 -1.38 3.02
C ILE A 57 -3.59 -0.79 3.91
N VAL A 58 -4.81 -0.84 3.39
CA VAL A 58 -6.01 -0.48 4.15
C VAL A 58 -6.93 -1.68 4.09
N ASP A 59 -7.25 -2.22 5.26
CA ASP A 59 -8.14 -3.37 5.40
C ASP A 59 -9.27 -2.97 6.34
N GLY A 60 -10.39 -2.52 5.74
CA GLY A 60 -11.46 -1.90 6.50
C GLY A 60 -10.98 -0.61 7.15
N GLU A 61 -10.99 -0.56 8.48
CA GLU A 61 -10.49 0.59 9.25
C GLU A 61 -9.02 0.45 9.65
N PHE A 62 -8.42 -0.71 9.38
CA PHE A 62 -7.05 -0.97 9.75
C PHE A 62 -6.10 -0.49 8.67
N VAL A 63 -5.10 0.31 9.05
CA VAL A 63 -4.10 0.85 8.14
C VAL A 63 -2.72 0.41 8.61
N LEU A 64 -1.92 -0.13 7.70
CA LEU A 64 -0.59 -0.59 8.01
C LEU A 64 0.38 -0.17 6.91
N TYR A 65 1.55 0.30 7.30
CA TYR A 65 2.64 0.62 6.38
C TYR A 65 3.93 -0.06 6.88
N GLU A 66 5.00 0.00 6.10
CA GLU A 66 6.23 -0.78 6.23
C GLU A 66 6.03 -2.18 5.65
N SER A 67 6.74 -2.46 4.56
CA SER A 67 6.55 -3.70 3.80
C SER A 67 6.75 -4.95 4.66
N ALA A 68 7.73 -4.96 5.55
CA ALA A 68 7.98 -6.12 6.41
C ALA A 68 6.81 -6.37 7.36
N ALA A 69 6.27 -5.30 7.97
CA ALA A 69 5.13 -5.43 8.87
C ALA A 69 3.88 -5.89 8.13
N ILE A 70 3.67 -5.39 6.91
CA ILE A 70 2.54 -5.79 6.08
C ILE A 70 2.61 -7.28 5.75
N VAL A 71 3.78 -7.76 5.34
CA VAL A 71 3.96 -9.17 4.97
C VAL A 71 3.70 -10.06 6.18
N GLU A 72 4.14 -9.68 7.36
CA GLU A 72 3.85 -10.43 8.58
C GLU A 72 2.35 -10.44 8.92
N TYR A 73 1.68 -9.30 8.71
CA TYR A 73 0.25 -9.21 8.97
C TYR A 73 -0.56 -10.15 8.07
N LEU A 74 -0.17 -10.23 6.80
CA LEU A 74 -0.86 -11.10 5.85
C LEU A 74 -0.61 -12.57 6.18
#